data_195bf407eb1b600870fcbe65e2288ae1
#
_entry.id   195bf407eb1b600870fcbe65e2288ae1
#
_cell.length_a   1.000
_cell.length_b   1.000
_cell.length_c   1.000
_cell.angle_alpha   90.00
_cell.angle_beta   90.00
_cell.angle_gamma   90.00
#
_symmetry.space_group_name_H-M   'P 1'
#
loop_
_entity.id
_entity.type
_entity.pdbx_description
1 polymer ?
#
loop_
_entity_poly.entity_id
_entity_poly.type
_entity_poly.pdbx_seq_one_letter_code
_entity_poly.pdbx_strand_id
1 'polypeptide(L)'
;MNQQTNENNSTSCSYQELNPEMDAFLQGYLEEGRRKGLQESTIHLHDKIGHYFLFAMTETGCLKPQEMNAQNVGIACLKISSRWYLSHIRTFLRYAYQSGNTDRDYSGIVPLFKIPQPYPSVYTAEEIQKIENSVDQSSPHGKRDYAALLLATRLGIRSGDISSMTLECLDFERNLIRLTQHKTGVFIEFPMVSDVKVALERYLQEERTAYDSPYVFLRIVPPYGHISVQIGRA
;
A
#
# COMPACT_ATOMS: atom_id res chain seq x y z
N MET A 1 -32.57 24.03 16.49
CA MET A 1 -32.91 23.03 15.45
C MET A 1 -32.17 23.40 14.17
N ASN A 2 -31.02 22.84 13.94
CA ASN A 2 -30.35 22.90 12.67
C ASN A 2 -29.58 21.58 12.53
N GLN A 3 -30.18 20.69 11.77
CA GLN A 3 -29.50 19.44 11.31
C GLN A 3 -28.58 19.82 10.17
N GLN A 4 -27.26 19.74 10.39
CA GLN A 4 -26.28 19.72 9.33
C GLN A 4 -26.11 18.28 8.89
N THR A 5 -26.67 17.99 7.75
CA THR A 5 -26.41 16.75 6.98
C THR A 5 -24.97 16.75 6.49
N ASN A 6 -24.15 15.88 7.06
CA ASN A 6 -22.83 15.53 6.52
C ASN A 6 -23.04 14.72 5.23
N GLU A 7 -22.99 15.36 4.09
CA GLU A 7 -22.85 14.70 2.80
C GLU A 7 -21.39 14.19 2.67
N ASN A 8 -21.23 12.90 2.90
CA ASN A 8 -20.03 12.17 2.51
C ASN A 8 -19.89 12.20 0.98
N ASN A 9 -19.16 13.18 0.48
CA ASN A 9 -18.76 13.28 -0.92
C ASN A 9 -17.64 12.25 -1.20
N SER A 10 -18.01 10.98 -1.36
CA SER A 10 -17.18 9.99 -2.02
C SER A 10 -17.19 10.31 -3.53
N THR A 11 -16.34 11.25 -3.94
CA THR A 11 -16.10 11.52 -5.34
C THR A 11 -15.42 10.29 -5.94
N SER A 12 -16.22 9.40 -6.55
CA SER A 12 -15.75 8.43 -7.52
C SER A 12 -15.18 9.24 -8.68
N CYS A 13 -13.85 9.43 -8.67
CA CYS A 13 -13.15 10.04 -9.79
C CYS A 13 -13.30 9.06 -10.97
N SER A 14 -14.27 9.33 -11.86
CA SER A 14 -14.35 8.66 -13.14
C SER A 14 -13.02 8.93 -13.85
N TYR A 15 -12.25 7.88 -14.14
CA TYR A 15 -11.06 7.97 -14.98
C TYR A 15 -11.50 8.55 -16.32
N GLN A 16 -11.15 9.81 -16.59
CA GLN A 16 -11.34 10.41 -17.91
C GLN A 16 -10.33 9.75 -18.84
N GLU A 17 -10.78 9.27 -19.99
CA GLU A 17 -9.94 8.53 -20.93
C GLU A 17 -8.79 9.39 -21.46
N LEU A 18 -7.58 8.87 -21.41
CA LEU A 18 -6.44 9.44 -22.11
C LEU A 18 -6.58 9.17 -23.61
N ASN A 19 -6.01 10.04 -24.43
CA ASN A 19 -5.88 9.71 -25.85
C ASN A 19 -4.92 8.52 -26.04
N PRO A 20 -5.01 7.78 -27.17
CA PRO A 20 -4.25 6.54 -27.37
C PRO A 20 -2.73 6.71 -27.29
N GLU A 21 -2.18 7.86 -27.71
CA GLU A 21 -0.73 8.10 -27.67
C GLU A 21 -0.22 8.33 -26.24
N MET A 22 -0.97 9.06 -25.42
CA MET A 22 -0.65 9.28 -24.00
C MET A 22 -0.85 8.00 -23.19
N ASP A 23 -1.89 7.23 -23.48
CA ASP A 23 -2.11 5.95 -22.82
C ASP A 23 -1.00 4.95 -23.16
N ALA A 24 -0.65 4.76 -24.43
CA ALA A 24 0.46 3.90 -24.84
C ALA A 24 1.79 4.30 -24.19
N PHE A 25 2.05 5.59 -24.05
CA PHE A 25 3.22 6.09 -23.34
C PHE A 25 3.20 5.73 -21.85
N LEU A 26 2.06 5.87 -21.18
CA LEU A 26 1.90 5.46 -19.78
C LEU A 26 2.12 3.96 -19.61
N GLN A 27 1.51 3.14 -20.49
CA GLN A 27 1.69 1.69 -20.44
C GLN A 27 3.17 1.29 -20.59
N GLY A 28 3.90 1.92 -21.51
CA GLY A 28 5.34 1.71 -21.65
C GLY A 28 6.14 2.00 -20.38
N TYR A 29 5.76 3.04 -19.63
CA TYR A 29 6.36 3.34 -18.33
C TYR A 29 6.05 2.26 -17.28
N LEU A 30 4.82 1.79 -17.23
CA LEU A 30 4.41 0.75 -16.29
C LEU A 30 5.09 -0.60 -16.59
N GLU A 31 5.22 -0.96 -17.86
CA GLU A 31 5.94 -2.15 -18.30
C GLU A 31 7.43 -2.09 -17.92
N GLU A 32 8.07 -0.94 -18.09
CA GLU A 32 9.43 -0.73 -17.64
C GLU A 32 9.56 -0.89 -16.11
N GLY A 33 8.57 -0.42 -15.36
CA GLY A 33 8.47 -0.64 -13.92
C GLY A 33 8.40 -2.13 -13.56
N ARG A 34 7.56 -2.90 -14.26
CA ARG A 34 7.44 -4.36 -14.07
C ARG A 34 8.75 -5.06 -14.42
N ARG A 35 9.38 -4.67 -15.53
CA ARG A 35 10.69 -5.21 -15.94
C ARG A 35 11.79 -4.95 -14.91
N LYS A 36 11.71 -3.84 -14.18
CA LYS A 36 12.60 -3.52 -13.05
C LYS A 36 12.23 -4.22 -11.74
N GLY A 37 11.19 -5.03 -11.73
CA GLY A 37 10.76 -5.79 -10.56
C GLY A 37 9.98 -4.97 -9.52
N LEU A 38 9.36 -3.85 -9.91
CA LEU A 38 8.49 -3.10 -9.00
C LEU A 38 7.26 -3.94 -8.62
N GLN A 39 6.86 -3.84 -7.36
CA GLN A 39 5.65 -4.48 -6.86
C GLN A 39 4.40 -3.91 -7.55
N GLU A 40 3.38 -4.76 -7.79
CA GLU A 40 2.13 -4.33 -8.46
C GLU A 40 1.42 -3.18 -7.73
N SER A 41 1.51 -3.11 -6.41
CA SER A 41 1.00 -1.95 -5.65
C SER A 41 1.69 -0.63 -6.02
N THR A 42 2.98 -0.69 -6.34
CA THR A 42 3.75 0.47 -6.83
C THR A 42 3.38 0.78 -8.27
N ILE A 43 3.20 -0.24 -9.12
CA ILE A 43 2.72 -0.08 -10.50
C ILE A 43 1.35 0.59 -10.52
N HIS A 44 0.41 0.13 -9.70
CA HIS A 44 -0.91 0.77 -9.55
C HIS A 44 -0.83 2.23 -9.13
N LEU A 45 0.09 2.55 -8.21
CA LEU A 45 0.31 3.93 -7.79
C LEU A 45 0.88 4.79 -8.93
N HIS A 46 1.85 4.24 -9.67
CA HIS A 46 2.43 4.90 -10.84
C HIS A 46 1.41 5.11 -11.95
N ASP A 47 0.54 4.13 -12.21
CA ASP A 47 -0.56 4.23 -13.15
C ASP A 47 -1.49 5.38 -12.78
N LYS A 48 -2.00 5.37 -11.56
CA LYS A 48 -2.88 6.43 -11.05
C LYS A 48 -2.27 7.82 -11.20
N ILE A 49 -1.01 7.99 -10.75
CA ILE A 49 -0.34 9.29 -10.78
C ILE A 49 -0.02 9.72 -12.21
N GLY A 50 0.47 8.79 -13.04
CA GLY A 50 0.77 9.02 -14.44
C GLY A 50 -0.47 9.44 -15.21
N HIS A 51 -1.58 8.75 -14.98
CA HIS A 51 -2.86 9.08 -15.60
C HIS A 51 -3.32 10.50 -15.24
N TYR A 52 -3.34 10.88 -13.97
CA TYR A 52 -3.70 12.24 -13.54
C TYR A 52 -2.78 13.31 -14.14
N PHE A 53 -1.48 13.04 -14.19
CA PHE A 53 -0.52 13.98 -14.74
C PHE A 53 -0.71 14.14 -16.25
N LEU A 54 -0.84 13.07 -17.00
CA LEU A 54 -1.04 13.11 -18.45
C LEU A 54 -2.38 13.74 -18.81
N PHE A 55 -3.44 13.45 -18.03
CA PHE A 55 -4.71 14.13 -18.21
C PHE A 55 -4.57 15.65 -18.03
N ALA A 56 -3.88 16.09 -16.96
CA ALA A 56 -3.60 17.52 -16.77
C ALA A 56 -2.75 18.12 -17.89
N MET A 57 -1.88 17.33 -18.54
CA MET A 57 -1.13 17.74 -19.74
C MET A 57 -2.04 17.96 -20.94
N THR A 58 -3.00 17.04 -21.18
CA THR A 58 -3.94 17.19 -22.31
C THR A 58 -4.80 18.46 -22.20
N GLU A 59 -5.14 18.86 -20.97
CA GLU A 59 -5.86 20.12 -20.73
C GLU A 59 -5.03 21.37 -21.07
N THR A 60 -3.71 21.25 -21.22
CA THR A 60 -2.83 22.34 -21.71
C THR A 60 -2.62 22.31 -23.23
N GLY A 61 -3.30 21.39 -23.92
CA GLY A 61 -3.14 21.17 -25.36
C GLY A 61 -1.98 20.26 -25.75
N CYS A 62 -1.28 19.64 -24.78
CA CYS A 62 -0.23 18.66 -25.02
C CYS A 62 -0.87 17.28 -25.22
N LEU A 63 -0.94 16.83 -26.47
CA LEU A 63 -1.62 15.58 -26.83
C LEU A 63 -0.65 14.39 -27.04
N LYS A 64 0.65 14.67 -27.12
CA LYS A 64 1.72 13.69 -27.36
C LYS A 64 2.89 13.93 -26.42
N PRO A 65 3.63 12.88 -26.02
CA PRO A 65 4.82 13.05 -25.19
C PRO A 65 5.86 14.01 -25.77
N GLN A 66 6.03 13.99 -27.11
CA GLN A 66 6.98 14.83 -27.82
C GLN A 66 6.64 16.34 -27.79
N GLU A 67 5.40 16.68 -27.48
CA GLU A 67 4.92 18.07 -27.34
C GLU A 67 5.14 18.62 -25.92
N MET A 68 5.67 17.80 -24.99
CA MET A 68 5.99 18.26 -23.64
C MET A 68 7.00 19.39 -23.67
N ASN A 69 6.72 20.41 -22.89
CA ASN A 69 7.60 21.55 -22.69
C ASN A 69 7.53 22.04 -21.24
N ALA A 70 8.42 22.97 -20.89
CA ALA A 70 8.54 23.46 -19.52
C ALA A 70 7.24 24.09 -18.99
N GLN A 71 6.49 24.77 -19.85
CA GLN A 71 5.27 25.47 -19.47
C GLN A 71 4.13 24.50 -19.16
N ASN A 72 3.84 23.56 -20.08
CA ASN A 72 2.75 22.61 -19.87
C ASN A 72 3.04 21.63 -18.72
N VAL A 73 4.29 21.15 -18.55
CA VAL A 73 4.71 20.35 -17.39
C VAL A 73 4.51 21.13 -16.08
N GLY A 74 4.91 22.41 -16.05
CA GLY A 74 4.72 23.26 -14.87
C GLY A 74 3.25 23.44 -14.51
N ILE A 75 2.39 23.72 -15.49
CA ILE A 75 0.94 23.86 -15.28
C ILE A 75 0.32 22.55 -14.80
N ALA A 76 0.67 21.42 -15.40
CA ALA A 76 0.18 20.11 -14.98
C ALA A 76 0.58 19.79 -13.53
N CYS A 77 1.84 20.10 -13.13
CA CYS A 77 2.29 19.91 -11.75
C CYS A 77 1.49 20.76 -10.74
N LEU A 78 1.04 21.97 -11.11
CA LEU A 78 0.22 22.81 -10.23
C LEU A 78 -1.20 22.25 -10.02
N LYS A 79 -1.72 21.46 -10.95
CA LYS A 79 -3.02 20.78 -10.83
C LYS A 79 -2.98 19.54 -9.92
N ILE A 80 -1.78 19.04 -9.61
CA ILE A 80 -1.62 17.86 -8.74
C ILE A 80 -1.84 18.25 -7.28
N SER A 81 -2.93 17.77 -6.69
CA SER A 81 -3.34 18.11 -5.32
C SER A 81 -2.38 17.60 -4.25
N SER A 82 -1.72 16.47 -4.48
CA SER A 82 -0.85 15.83 -3.49
C SER A 82 0.63 16.02 -3.80
N ARG A 83 1.35 16.68 -2.88
CA ARG A 83 2.81 16.87 -2.96
C ARG A 83 3.58 15.54 -3.02
N TRP A 84 3.02 14.46 -2.47
CA TRP A 84 3.60 13.12 -2.53
C TRP A 84 3.71 12.59 -3.96
N TYR A 85 2.80 12.98 -4.85
CA TYR A 85 2.79 12.54 -6.23
C TYR A 85 3.91 13.17 -7.06
N LEU A 86 4.41 14.34 -6.67
CA LEU A 86 5.44 15.06 -7.41
C LEU A 86 6.76 14.27 -7.53
N SER A 87 7.11 13.46 -6.53
CA SER A 87 8.29 12.59 -6.62
C SER A 87 8.13 11.51 -7.70
N HIS A 88 6.93 10.95 -7.84
CA HIS A 88 6.61 9.96 -8.88
C HIS A 88 6.58 10.60 -10.26
N ILE A 89 6.01 11.81 -10.39
CA ILE A 89 6.00 12.57 -11.64
C ILE A 89 7.44 12.88 -12.10
N ARG A 90 8.33 13.20 -11.18
CA ARG A 90 9.75 13.41 -11.50
C ARG A 90 10.39 12.13 -12.06
N THR A 91 10.07 10.97 -11.50
CA THR A 91 10.55 9.68 -12.00
C THR A 91 9.97 9.37 -13.38
N PHE A 92 8.69 9.68 -13.60
CA PHE A 92 8.01 9.51 -14.87
C PHE A 92 8.62 10.40 -15.97
N LEU A 93 8.92 11.68 -15.69
CA LEU A 93 9.54 12.59 -16.62
C LEU A 93 10.99 12.20 -16.98
N ARG A 94 11.75 11.62 -16.04
CA ARG A 94 13.06 11.03 -16.34
C ARG A 94 12.92 9.86 -17.30
N TYR A 95 11.93 8.99 -17.09
CA TYR A 95 11.65 7.92 -18.03
C TYR A 95 11.30 8.48 -19.41
N ALA A 96 10.47 9.51 -19.50
CA ALA A 96 10.10 10.15 -20.75
C ALA A 96 11.33 10.58 -21.58
N TYR A 97 12.32 11.16 -20.91
CA TYR A 97 13.59 11.54 -21.54
C TYR A 97 14.45 10.33 -21.90
N GLN A 98 14.63 9.39 -20.97
CA GLN A 98 15.48 8.21 -21.17
C GLN A 98 14.96 7.29 -22.27
N SER A 99 13.66 7.23 -22.47
CA SER A 99 13.01 6.45 -23.54
C SER A 99 12.93 7.20 -24.89
N GLY A 100 13.47 8.43 -24.97
CA GLY A 100 13.47 9.23 -26.19
C GLY A 100 12.12 9.84 -26.55
N ASN A 101 11.15 9.84 -25.62
CA ASN A 101 9.82 10.42 -25.85
C ASN A 101 9.79 11.95 -25.70
N THR A 102 10.81 12.53 -25.06
CA THR A 102 10.96 13.99 -24.93
C THR A 102 12.35 14.43 -25.35
N ASP A 103 12.50 15.67 -25.83
CA ASP A 103 13.75 16.27 -26.31
C ASP A 103 14.75 16.55 -25.18
N ARG A 104 14.24 16.71 -23.95
CA ARG A 104 15.04 17.00 -22.74
C ARG A 104 14.40 16.44 -21.49
N ASP A 105 15.19 16.39 -20.41
CA ASP A 105 14.71 16.00 -19.08
C ASP A 105 13.97 17.16 -18.40
N TYR A 106 12.64 17.04 -18.32
CA TYR A 106 11.78 18.00 -17.62
C TYR A 106 11.62 17.71 -16.12
N SER A 107 12.26 16.67 -15.59
CA SER A 107 12.13 16.31 -14.16
C SER A 107 12.57 17.41 -13.19
N GLY A 108 13.48 18.28 -13.63
CA GLY A 108 13.95 19.43 -12.85
C GLY A 108 12.92 20.54 -12.64
N ILE A 109 11.85 20.59 -13.48
CA ILE A 109 10.77 21.56 -13.35
C ILE A 109 9.84 21.21 -12.19
N VAL A 110 9.72 19.91 -11.85
CA VAL A 110 8.85 19.46 -10.77
C VAL A 110 9.31 20.04 -9.44
N PRO A 111 8.46 20.79 -8.71
CA PRO A 111 8.85 21.44 -7.47
C PRO A 111 9.39 20.46 -6.42
N LEU A 112 10.49 20.82 -5.78
CA LEU A 112 11.05 20.07 -4.65
C LEU A 112 10.39 20.55 -3.35
N PHE A 113 9.64 19.66 -2.72
CA PHE A 113 9.10 19.92 -1.39
C PHE A 113 9.80 19.02 -0.37
N LYS A 114 10.39 19.61 0.66
CA LYS A 114 10.70 18.88 1.88
C LYS A 114 9.38 18.66 2.62
N ILE A 115 8.92 17.41 2.64
CA ILE A 115 7.82 17.04 3.52
C ILE A 115 8.45 16.82 4.89
N PRO A 116 8.09 17.62 5.92
CA PRO A 116 8.55 17.36 7.27
C PRO A 116 8.15 15.93 7.65
N GLN A 117 9.14 15.09 7.92
CA GLN A 117 8.84 13.78 8.50
C GLN A 117 8.83 13.97 10.01
N PRO A 118 7.69 13.81 10.67
CA PRO A 118 7.67 13.76 12.12
C PRO A 118 8.52 12.57 12.59
N TYR A 119 9.15 12.70 13.72
CA TYR A 119 9.83 11.57 14.34
C TYR A 119 8.83 10.42 14.48
N PRO A 120 9.23 9.18 14.17
CA PRO A 120 8.35 8.04 14.39
C PRO A 120 7.88 8.03 15.84
N SER A 121 6.56 7.92 16.04
CA SER A 121 6.03 7.69 17.39
C SER A 121 6.43 6.29 17.83
N VAL A 122 7.00 6.19 19.01
CA VAL A 122 7.37 4.93 19.65
C VAL A 122 6.40 4.73 20.81
N TYR A 123 5.72 3.60 20.82
CA TYR A 123 4.86 3.24 21.95
C TYR A 123 5.71 2.73 23.12
N THR A 124 5.35 3.14 24.34
CA THR A 124 5.95 2.58 25.56
C THR A 124 5.42 1.16 25.81
N ALA A 125 6.11 0.42 26.66
CA ALA A 125 5.65 -0.93 27.04
C ALA A 125 4.23 -0.91 27.65
N GLU A 126 3.93 0.12 28.46
CA GLU A 126 2.62 0.31 29.08
C GLU A 126 1.52 0.62 28.05
N GLU A 127 1.85 1.40 27.01
CA GLU A 127 0.91 1.67 25.91
C GLU A 127 0.65 0.42 25.08
N ILE A 128 1.68 -0.35 24.77
CA ILE A 128 1.53 -1.65 24.08
C ILE A 128 0.64 -2.58 24.90
N GLN A 129 0.89 -2.71 26.21
CA GLN A 129 0.08 -3.52 27.08
C GLN A 129 -1.41 -3.09 27.13
N LYS A 130 -1.65 -1.77 27.14
CA LYS A 130 -3.03 -1.23 27.07
C LYS A 130 -3.71 -1.58 25.74
N ILE A 131 -2.98 -1.49 24.63
CA ILE A 131 -3.51 -1.87 23.31
C ILE A 131 -3.84 -3.36 23.28
N GLU A 132 -2.92 -4.22 23.75
CA GLU A 132 -3.14 -5.66 23.81
C GLU A 132 -4.35 -6.03 24.69
N ASN A 133 -4.49 -5.38 25.85
CA ASN A 133 -5.60 -5.61 26.77
C ASN A 133 -6.94 -5.03 26.28
N SER A 134 -6.93 -4.13 25.29
CA SER A 134 -8.16 -3.56 24.74
C SER A 134 -8.88 -4.48 23.77
N VAL A 135 -8.22 -5.54 23.29
CA VAL A 135 -8.82 -6.51 22.36
C VAL A 135 -9.79 -7.42 23.12
N ASP A 136 -11.07 -7.31 22.80
CA ASP A 136 -12.11 -8.21 23.32
C ASP A 136 -12.01 -9.59 22.66
N GLN A 137 -11.31 -10.51 23.33
CA GLN A 137 -11.11 -11.88 22.84
C GLN A 137 -12.38 -12.76 22.89
N SER A 138 -13.49 -12.25 23.45
CA SER A 138 -14.80 -12.92 23.41
C SER A 138 -15.62 -12.56 22.16
N SER A 139 -15.21 -11.53 21.44
CA SER A 139 -15.85 -11.13 20.19
C SER A 139 -15.60 -12.19 19.07
N PRO A 140 -16.46 -12.23 18.01
CA PRO A 140 -16.35 -13.24 16.94
C PRO A 140 -15.02 -13.28 16.17
N HIS A 141 -14.15 -12.30 16.38
CA HIS A 141 -12.83 -12.18 15.71
C HIS A 141 -11.73 -11.75 16.68
N GLY A 142 -12.02 -11.73 17.96
CA GLY A 142 -11.12 -11.21 18.97
C GLY A 142 -9.84 -12.02 19.11
N LYS A 143 -9.92 -13.34 19.04
CA LYS A 143 -8.74 -14.21 19.10
C LYS A 143 -7.85 -14.04 17.88
N ARG A 144 -8.46 -13.88 16.68
CA ARG A 144 -7.74 -13.55 15.44
C ARG A 144 -6.97 -12.25 15.58
N ASP A 145 -7.68 -11.20 15.99
CA ASP A 145 -7.12 -9.86 16.04
C ASP A 145 -6.04 -9.76 17.12
N TYR A 146 -6.23 -10.47 18.26
CA TYR A 146 -5.23 -10.56 19.32
C TYR A 146 -3.97 -11.29 18.86
N ALA A 147 -4.11 -12.45 18.19
CA ALA A 147 -2.95 -13.19 17.66
C ALA A 147 -2.17 -12.37 16.61
N ALA A 148 -2.88 -11.67 15.71
CA ALA A 148 -2.25 -10.79 14.74
C ALA A 148 -1.53 -9.60 15.41
N LEU A 149 -2.13 -9.03 16.46
CA LEU A 149 -1.52 -7.95 17.24
C LEU A 149 -0.24 -8.40 17.93
N LEU A 150 -0.22 -9.58 18.56
CA LEU A 150 0.98 -10.10 19.20
C LEU A 150 2.13 -10.35 18.22
N LEU A 151 1.83 -10.82 17.00
CA LEU A 151 2.86 -10.94 15.94
C LEU A 151 3.50 -9.60 15.62
N ALA A 152 2.72 -8.52 15.61
CA ALA A 152 3.23 -7.17 15.36
C ALA A 152 4.00 -6.63 16.57
N THR A 153 3.46 -6.76 17.79
CA THR A 153 4.03 -6.13 19.00
C THR A 153 5.23 -6.89 19.57
N ARG A 154 5.25 -8.22 19.50
CA ARG A 154 6.33 -9.05 20.03
C ARG A 154 7.46 -9.32 19.04
N LEU A 155 7.11 -9.48 17.76
CA LEU A 155 8.07 -9.91 16.73
C LEU A 155 8.34 -8.81 15.69
N GLY A 156 7.61 -7.71 15.70
CA GLY A 156 7.78 -6.61 14.72
C GLY A 156 7.45 -7.02 13.29
N ILE A 157 6.62 -8.04 13.09
CA ILE A 157 6.21 -8.50 11.77
C ILE A 157 5.31 -7.44 11.14
N ARG A 158 5.58 -7.09 9.88
CA ARG A 158 4.79 -6.05 9.20
C ARG A 158 3.36 -6.53 8.95
N SER A 159 2.42 -5.61 9.03
CA SER A 159 1.00 -5.90 8.80
C SER A 159 0.71 -6.60 7.46
N GLY A 160 1.44 -6.26 6.40
CA GLY A 160 1.36 -6.94 5.10
C GLY A 160 1.79 -8.40 5.16
N ASP A 161 2.88 -8.68 5.88
CA ASP A 161 3.40 -10.04 6.04
C ASP A 161 2.46 -10.87 6.96
N ILE A 162 1.87 -10.26 8.00
CA ILE A 162 0.86 -10.90 8.86
C ILE A 162 -0.38 -11.26 8.04
N SER A 163 -0.89 -10.34 7.23
CA SER A 163 -2.12 -10.57 6.46
C SER A 163 -1.98 -11.67 5.41
N SER A 164 -0.80 -11.81 4.82
CA SER A 164 -0.48 -12.82 3.80
C SER A 164 0.14 -14.10 4.37
N MET A 165 0.28 -14.20 5.71
CA MET A 165 0.89 -15.36 6.37
C MET A 165 0.10 -16.62 6.09
N THR A 166 0.80 -17.69 5.67
CA THR A 166 0.21 -19.01 5.44
C THR A 166 0.47 -19.96 6.63
N LEU A 167 -0.31 -21.03 6.70
CA LEU A 167 -0.14 -22.04 7.75
C LEU A 167 1.25 -22.70 7.71
N GLU A 168 1.85 -22.81 6.52
CA GLU A 168 3.21 -23.33 6.32
C GLU A 168 4.30 -22.45 6.97
N CYS A 169 3.98 -21.18 7.25
CA CYS A 169 4.89 -20.30 7.97
C CYS A 169 5.06 -20.67 9.44
N LEU A 170 4.15 -21.48 10.02
CA LEU A 170 4.07 -21.78 11.44
C LEU A 170 4.60 -23.19 11.74
N ASP A 171 5.74 -23.29 12.41
CA ASP A 171 6.33 -24.53 12.87
C ASP A 171 6.17 -24.62 14.40
N PHE A 172 5.04 -25.18 14.84
CA PHE A 172 4.71 -25.33 16.28
C PHE A 172 5.60 -26.34 17.01
N GLU A 173 6.19 -27.32 16.29
CA GLU A 173 7.09 -28.31 16.87
C GLU A 173 8.43 -27.68 17.25
N ARG A 174 8.96 -26.85 16.33
CA ARG A 174 10.25 -26.17 16.54
C ARG A 174 10.11 -24.79 17.18
N ASN A 175 8.89 -24.34 17.41
CA ASN A 175 8.57 -22.98 17.87
C ASN A 175 9.19 -21.89 16.99
N LEU A 176 8.99 -21.99 15.68
CA LEU A 176 9.52 -21.06 14.69
C LEU A 176 8.41 -20.52 13.78
N ILE A 177 8.58 -19.27 13.36
CA ILE A 177 7.79 -18.64 12.31
C ILE A 177 8.74 -18.30 11.17
N ARG A 178 8.48 -18.85 9.97
CA ARG A 178 9.30 -18.65 8.77
C ARG A 178 8.51 -17.96 7.69
N LEU A 179 8.99 -16.83 7.22
CA LEU A 179 8.31 -16.12 6.14
C LEU A 179 9.30 -15.40 5.22
N THR A 180 8.89 -15.21 3.98
CA THR A 180 9.55 -14.29 3.06
C THR A 180 8.80 -12.97 3.08
N GLN A 181 9.48 -11.89 3.47
CA GLN A 181 8.85 -10.56 3.54
C GLN A 181 8.34 -10.10 2.18
N HIS A 182 7.07 -9.80 2.08
CA HIS A 182 6.43 -9.38 0.83
C HIS A 182 7.08 -8.11 0.24
N LYS A 183 7.48 -7.16 1.10
CA LYS A 183 8.05 -5.88 0.64
C LYS A 183 9.49 -5.98 0.15
N THR A 184 10.30 -6.87 0.71
CA THR A 184 11.76 -6.92 0.48
C THR A 184 12.23 -8.20 -0.19
N GLY A 185 11.39 -9.24 -0.23
CA GLY A 185 11.78 -10.57 -0.70
C GLY A 185 12.77 -11.30 0.22
N VAL A 186 13.05 -10.77 1.41
CA VAL A 186 14.01 -11.36 2.35
C VAL A 186 13.34 -12.45 3.16
N PHE A 187 13.94 -13.62 3.21
CA PHE A 187 13.55 -14.70 4.10
C PHE A 187 13.97 -14.36 5.54
N ILE A 188 13.04 -14.51 6.49
CA ILE A 188 13.27 -14.27 7.92
C ILE A 188 12.69 -15.43 8.73
N GLU A 189 13.39 -15.78 9.80
CA GLU A 189 12.96 -16.73 10.79
C GLU A 189 12.84 -16.01 12.15
N PHE A 190 11.72 -16.21 12.84
CA PHE A 190 11.46 -15.67 14.17
C PHE A 190 11.23 -16.80 15.16
N PRO A 191 11.69 -16.68 16.42
CA PRO A 191 11.24 -17.56 17.48
C PRO A 191 9.76 -17.33 17.77
N MET A 192 8.97 -18.40 17.83
CA MET A 192 7.57 -18.33 18.25
C MET A 192 7.54 -18.28 19.78
N VAL A 193 7.54 -17.08 20.36
CA VAL A 193 7.48 -16.89 21.81
C VAL A 193 6.16 -17.40 22.39
N SER A 194 6.17 -17.77 23.66
CA SER A 194 5.08 -18.54 24.30
C SER A 194 3.70 -17.88 24.20
N ASP A 195 3.62 -16.57 24.40
CA ASP A 195 2.36 -15.82 24.32
C ASP A 195 1.80 -15.78 22.88
N VAL A 196 2.66 -15.62 21.90
CA VAL A 196 2.31 -15.69 20.46
C VAL A 196 1.82 -17.10 20.11
N LYS A 197 2.53 -18.15 20.59
CA LYS A 197 2.15 -19.55 20.36
C LYS A 197 0.75 -19.83 20.88
N VAL A 198 0.49 -19.52 22.14
CA VAL A 198 -0.81 -19.74 22.78
C VAL A 198 -1.93 -18.98 22.05
N ALA A 199 -1.69 -17.73 21.67
CA ALA A 199 -2.69 -16.93 20.95
C ALA A 199 -3.00 -17.53 19.57
N LEU A 200 -1.98 -17.96 18.82
CA LEU A 200 -2.16 -18.61 17.52
C LEU A 200 -2.91 -19.94 17.65
N GLU A 201 -2.52 -20.80 18.60
CA GLU A 201 -3.19 -22.08 18.84
C GLU A 201 -4.67 -21.89 19.17
N ARG A 202 -4.99 -20.95 20.09
CA ARG A 202 -6.39 -20.63 20.44
C ARG A 202 -7.19 -20.12 19.24
N TYR A 203 -6.63 -19.21 18.45
CA TYR A 203 -7.30 -18.73 17.26
C TYR A 203 -7.55 -19.87 16.25
N LEU A 204 -6.53 -20.68 15.97
CA LEU A 204 -6.62 -21.75 14.99
C LEU A 204 -7.61 -22.84 15.39
N GLN A 205 -7.73 -23.14 16.70
CA GLN A 205 -8.58 -24.20 17.21
C GLN A 205 -10.02 -23.75 17.47
N GLU A 206 -10.20 -22.53 17.98
CA GLU A 206 -11.48 -22.11 18.52
C GLU A 206 -12.26 -21.15 17.60
N GLU A 207 -11.56 -20.42 16.71
CA GLU A 207 -12.19 -19.34 15.95
C GLU A 207 -11.96 -19.46 14.44
N ARG A 208 -10.78 -19.93 14.01
CA ARG A 208 -10.53 -20.10 12.59
C ARG A 208 -11.41 -21.23 12.06
N THR A 209 -12.41 -20.84 11.28
CA THR A 209 -13.33 -21.79 10.64
C THR A 209 -12.56 -22.83 9.80
N ALA A 210 -13.09 -24.05 9.71
CA ALA A 210 -12.55 -25.14 8.88
C ALA A 210 -12.72 -24.83 7.36
N TYR A 211 -12.23 -23.66 6.94
CA TYR A 211 -12.26 -23.24 5.55
C TYR A 211 -10.96 -23.69 4.90
N ASP A 212 -11.08 -24.29 3.72
CA ASP A 212 -9.91 -24.69 2.92
C ASP A 212 -9.20 -23.46 2.34
N SER A 213 -8.30 -22.92 3.14
CA SER A 213 -7.51 -21.74 2.81
C SER A 213 -6.09 -21.90 3.37
N PRO A 214 -5.05 -21.60 2.58
CA PRO A 214 -3.68 -21.66 3.07
C PRO A 214 -3.35 -20.58 4.10
N TYR A 215 -4.14 -19.49 4.15
CA TYR A 215 -3.83 -18.33 5.00
C TYR A 215 -4.16 -18.57 6.47
N VAL A 216 -3.33 -18.04 7.36
CA VAL A 216 -3.56 -18.09 8.81
C VAL A 216 -4.77 -17.23 9.16
N PHE A 217 -4.80 -15.97 8.75
CA PHE A 217 -5.81 -15.00 9.15
C PHE A 217 -6.85 -14.80 8.05
N LEU A 218 -8.10 -15.15 8.35
CA LEU A 218 -9.21 -15.11 7.40
C LEU A 218 -10.18 -13.96 7.67
N ARG A 219 -10.85 -13.50 6.61
CA ARG A 219 -12.02 -12.61 6.73
C ARG A 219 -13.16 -13.37 7.40
N ILE A 220 -14.02 -12.62 8.08
CA ILE A 220 -15.20 -13.17 8.77
C ILE A 220 -16.37 -13.33 7.80
N VAL A 221 -16.41 -12.51 6.76
CA VAL A 221 -17.45 -12.50 5.74
C VAL A 221 -16.95 -13.05 4.40
N PRO A 222 -17.80 -13.75 3.64
CA PRO A 222 -17.47 -14.23 2.31
C PRO A 222 -17.05 -13.09 1.36
N PRO A 223 -16.14 -13.36 0.41
CA PRO A 223 -15.33 -14.57 0.31
C PRO A 223 -14.28 -14.63 1.44
N TYR A 224 -14.17 -15.76 2.13
CA TYR A 224 -13.25 -16.00 3.26
C TYR A 224 -11.78 -16.05 2.81
N GLY A 225 -11.31 -15.00 2.13
CA GLY A 225 -9.90 -14.84 1.79
C GLY A 225 -9.07 -14.34 2.99
N HIS A 226 -7.79 -14.08 2.75
CA HIS A 226 -6.93 -13.44 3.76
C HIS A 226 -7.48 -12.05 4.14
N ILE A 227 -7.17 -11.61 5.36
CA ILE A 227 -7.51 -10.25 5.81
C ILE A 227 -6.79 -9.21 4.95
N SER A 228 -7.48 -8.14 4.56
CA SER A 228 -6.81 -7.02 3.88
C SER A 228 -6.16 -6.08 4.87
N VAL A 229 -4.97 -5.57 4.53
CA VAL A 229 -4.23 -4.57 5.33
C VAL A 229 -4.82 -3.16 5.15
N GLN A 230 -6.13 -3.00 5.14
CA GLN A 230 -6.70 -1.69 5.33
C GLN A 230 -6.84 -1.42 6.84
N ILE A 231 -5.69 -1.26 7.50
CA ILE A 231 -5.67 -0.56 8.77
C ILE A 231 -5.97 0.90 8.42
N GLY A 232 -7.13 1.37 8.84
CA GLY A 232 -7.59 2.70 8.56
C GLY A 232 -6.50 3.72 8.90
N ARG A 233 -6.21 4.61 7.96
CA ARG A 233 -5.58 5.87 8.28
C ARG A 233 -6.63 6.67 9.03
N ALA A 234 -6.51 6.70 10.36
CA ALA A 234 -7.20 7.67 11.18
C ALA A 234 -6.70 9.08 10.84
#